data_428aa4c35b61c78cf3d5b49786ec234d
#
_entry.id   428aa4c35b61c78cf3d5b49786ec234d
#
_cell.length_a   1.000
_cell.length_b   1.000
_cell.length_c   1.000
_cell.angle_alpha   90.00
_cell.angle_beta   90.00
_cell.angle_gamma   90.00
#
_symmetry.space_group_name_H-M   'P 1'
#
loop_
_entity.id
_entity.type
_entity.pdbx_description
1 polymer ?
#
loop_
_entity_poly.entity_id
_entity_poly.type
_entity_poly.pdbx_seq_one_letter_code
_entity_poly.pdbx_strand_id
1 'polypeptide(L)'
;MKSLLKMIRQFGDSIVKLVVNLILFLFNGITYIFTLPAQFVAIVKEFLEDTDAVLKESLIALSICAVGDLCAGIILGNMEFFLKTYPGLMVIIPGAIGMRGNIFGSFGSRLSTHLHIGTLSPEFKRSEILSQNITASLILTMVLSVLLAVIAKVICIIFKFQSISIYDFVLISFVAGLISTVIMLPITMFISLKSFEGGWDPDNITTPLIAAVGDFFTLPALILSVLIVNFIVFDPSVKLILFAVVILITVVALINGYTADDELRHIIRQSTPVLFVCSILGTVAGGILNNSLTTLLKNQTLLTLVPLFSGESGGLVSILGARLSSGLHSGLIDPVLRPEKHTMENFVAIISLAVVMYPFIGILAESSTLAFHGIGVGFFHALGISFVSGMILIAIMLLVVFYISTISYRRGLDPDNIVIPLSTSLTDSISTLILIIVSLGFLSLL
;
A
#
# COMPACT_ATOMS: atom_id res chain seq x y z
N MET A 1 -7.87 10.32 36.03
CA MET A 1 -9.01 10.94 35.33
C MET A 1 -8.68 12.34 34.77
N LYS A 2 -8.19 13.32 35.59
CA LYS A 2 -7.82 14.67 35.08
C LYS A 2 -6.66 14.67 34.06
N SER A 3 -5.63 13.83 34.24
CA SER A 3 -4.50 13.70 33.30
C SER A 3 -4.95 13.07 31.96
N LEU A 4 -5.85 12.11 32.02
CA LEU A 4 -6.42 11.43 30.84
C LEU A 4 -7.28 12.38 30.01
N LEU A 5 -8.14 13.17 30.67
CA LEU A 5 -8.95 14.21 30.01
C LEU A 5 -8.09 15.29 29.35
N LYS A 6 -6.97 15.67 29.97
CA LYS A 6 -5.99 16.61 29.40
C LYS A 6 -5.31 16.00 28.16
N MET A 7 -4.96 14.72 28.21
CA MET A 7 -4.38 13.99 27.11
C MET A 7 -5.35 13.82 25.93
N ILE A 8 -6.63 13.50 26.20
CA ILE A 8 -7.69 13.39 25.19
C ILE A 8 -7.95 14.74 24.52
N ARG A 9 -7.98 15.82 25.30
CA ARG A 9 -8.18 17.17 24.77
C ARG A 9 -6.99 17.62 23.92
N GLN A 10 -5.76 17.40 24.40
CA GLN A 10 -4.54 17.68 23.65
C GLN A 10 -4.42 16.86 22.37
N PHE A 11 -4.93 15.63 22.39
CA PHE A 11 -4.97 14.73 21.25
C PHE A 11 -6.08 15.13 20.26
N GLY A 12 -7.28 15.46 20.75
CA GLY A 12 -8.36 16.00 19.92
C GLY A 12 -7.92 17.28 19.19
N ASP A 13 -7.27 18.19 19.91
CA ASP A 13 -6.71 19.41 19.33
C ASP A 13 -5.60 19.11 18.28
N SER A 14 -4.81 18.05 18.50
CA SER A 14 -3.77 17.62 17.55
C SER A 14 -4.37 16.96 16.30
N ILE A 15 -5.41 16.13 16.43
CA ILE A 15 -6.13 15.55 15.29
C ILE A 15 -6.84 16.64 14.49
N VAL A 16 -7.54 17.56 15.16
CA VAL A 16 -8.21 18.67 14.47
C VAL A 16 -7.18 19.53 13.73
N LYS A 17 -6.04 19.85 14.36
CA LYS A 17 -4.95 20.54 13.68
C LYS A 17 -4.37 19.73 12.51
N LEU A 18 -4.18 18.41 12.67
CA LEU A 18 -3.70 17.54 11.61
C LEU A 18 -4.69 17.52 10.43
N VAL A 19 -5.97 17.34 10.70
CA VAL A 19 -7.02 17.33 9.67
C VAL A 19 -7.17 18.69 9.00
N VAL A 20 -7.17 19.78 9.77
CA VAL A 20 -7.21 21.14 9.21
C VAL A 20 -5.95 21.45 8.40
N ASN A 21 -4.77 21.09 8.90
CA ASN A 21 -3.52 21.26 8.17
C ASN A 21 -3.45 20.38 6.93
N LEU A 22 -3.99 19.16 6.98
CA LEU A 22 -4.11 18.27 5.82
C LEU A 22 -5.04 18.85 4.76
N ILE A 23 -6.20 19.39 5.17
CA ILE A 23 -7.14 20.07 4.27
C ILE A 23 -6.50 21.35 3.67
N LEU A 24 -5.83 22.14 4.49
CA LEU A 24 -5.11 23.34 4.02
C LEU A 24 -3.92 22.96 3.13
N PHE A 25 -3.23 21.87 3.42
CA PHE A 25 -2.15 21.35 2.57
C PHE A 25 -2.68 20.83 1.24
N LEU A 26 -3.77 20.06 1.24
CA LEU A 26 -4.43 19.63 -0.01
C LEU A 26 -4.87 20.85 -0.83
N PHE A 27 -5.37 21.88 -0.19
CA PHE A 27 -5.77 23.11 -0.85
C PHE A 27 -4.57 23.95 -1.32
N ASN A 28 -3.53 24.09 -0.49
CA ASN A 28 -2.30 24.82 -0.83
C ASN A 28 -1.34 23.96 -1.67
N GLY A 29 -1.32 22.64 -1.50
CA GLY A 29 -0.53 21.71 -2.29
C GLY A 29 -1.02 21.60 -3.72
N ILE A 30 -2.34 21.65 -3.93
CA ILE A 30 -2.91 21.79 -5.28
C ILE A 30 -2.45 23.10 -5.91
N THR A 31 -2.46 24.20 -5.19
CA THR A 31 -1.93 25.49 -5.68
C THR A 31 -0.40 25.46 -5.87
N TYR A 32 0.35 24.71 -5.03
CA TYR A 32 1.81 24.60 -5.16
C TYR A 32 2.23 23.65 -6.29
N ILE A 33 1.46 22.60 -6.56
CA ILE A 33 1.61 21.73 -7.74
C ILE A 33 1.38 22.57 -9.02
N PHE A 34 0.45 23.51 -9.01
CA PHE A 34 0.25 24.45 -10.13
C PHE A 34 1.34 25.52 -10.23
N THR A 35 2.18 25.69 -9.20
CA THR A 35 3.35 26.60 -9.22
C THR A 35 4.69 25.86 -9.35
N LEU A 36 4.69 24.54 -9.58
CA LEU A 36 5.89 23.82 -10.04
C LEU A 36 6.52 24.63 -11.19
N PRO A 37 7.85 24.80 -11.21
CA PRO A 37 8.49 25.62 -12.23
C PRO A 37 7.92 25.26 -13.60
N ALA A 38 7.49 26.28 -14.33
CA ALA A 38 6.87 26.11 -15.66
C ALA A 38 7.73 25.23 -16.60
N GLN A 39 9.04 25.16 -16.34
CA GLN A 39 10.00 24.28 -17.01
C GLN A 39 9.75 22.79 -16.74
N PHE A 40 9.40 22.37 -15.50
CA PHE A 40 9.11 20.97 -15.22
C PHE A 40 7.79 20.55 -15.85
N VAL A 41 6.78 21.40 -15.79
CA VAL A 41 5.50 21.17 -16.48
C VAL A 41 5.69 21.13 -18.00
N ALA A 42 6.58 21.95 -18.55
CA ALA A 42 6.92 21.92 -19.97
C ALA A 42 7.63 20.61 -20.37
N ILE A 43 8.60 20.14 -19.58
CA ILE A 43 9.30 18.86 -19.81
C ILE A 43 8.31 17.68 -19.75
N VAL A 44 7.44 17.64 -18.73
CA VAL A 44 6.41 16.60 -18.62
C VAL A 44 5.42 16.68 -19.78
N LYS A 45 5.03 17.89 -20.20
CA LYS A 45 4.14 18.08 -21.33
C LYS A 45 4.77 17.64 -22.65
N GLU A 46 6.02 18.01 -22.90
CA GLU A 46 6.78 17.60 -24.08
C GLU A 46 6.96 16.07 -24.11
N PHE A 47 7.30 15.45 -22.96
CA PHE A 47 7.37 13.99 -22.82
C PHE A 47 6.00 13.32 -23.08
N LEU A 48 4.91 13.94 -22.62
CA LEU A 48 3.55 13.42 -22.85
C LEU A 48 3.06 13.60 -24.30
N GLU A 49 3.52 14.61 -25.02
CA GLU A 49 3.12 14.85 -26.43
C GLU A 49 3.72 13.81 -27.38
N ASP A 50 4.94 13.35 -27.11
CA ASP A 50 5.68 12.39 -27.95
C ASP A 50 5.52 10.92 -27.52
N THR A 51 4.77 10.66 -26.44
CA THR A 51 4.70 9.33 -25.81
C THR A 51 3.42 8.60 -26.18
N ASP A 52 3.48 7.27 -26.32
CA ASP A 52 2.34 6.39 -26.56
C ASP A 52 1.22 6.60 -25.54
N ALA A 53 -0.04 6.46 -25.97
CA ALA A 53 -1.22 6.70 -25.14
C ALA A 53 -1.20 5.93 -23.82
N VAL A 54 -0.68 4.71 -23.83
CA VAL A 54 -0.56 3.84 -22.64
C VAL A 54 0.39 4.43 -21.58
N LEU A 55 1.53 5.01 -22.00
CA LEU A 55 2.46 5.65 -21.07
C LEU A 55 1.85 6.92 -20.45
N LYS A 56 1.06 7.69 -21.24
CA LYS A 56 0.33 8.86 -20.74
C LYS A 56 -0.69 8.48 -19.66
N GLU A 57 -1.50 7.46 -19.91
CA GLU A 57 -2.49 6.96 -18.95
C GLU A 57 -1.81 6.48 -17.67
N SER A 58 -0.74 5.69 -17.81
CA SER A 58 0.03 5.19 -16.67
C SER A 58 0.67 6.32 -15.86
N LEU A 59 1.24 7.34 -16.50
CA LEU A 59 1.85 8.48 -15.82
C LEU A 59 0.81 9.30 -15.05
N ILE A 60 -0.37 9.52 -15.63
CA ILE A 60 -1.47 10.21 -14.97
C ILE A 60 -1.95 9.40 -13.76
N ALA A 61 -2.15 8.10 -13.91
CA ALA A 61 -2.56 7.21 -12.82
C ALA A 61 -1.54 7.23 -11.67
N LEU A 62 -0.26 7.04 -11.97
CA LEU A 62 0.83 7.09 -10.97
C LEU A 62 0.91 8.46 -10.29
N SER A 63 0.76 9.56 -11.03
CA SER A 63 0.76 10.90 -10.43
C SER A 63 -0.39 11.12 -9.46
N ILE A 64 -1.56 10.56 -9.73
CA ILE A 64 -2.71 10.58 -8.80
C ILE A 64 -2.42 9.70 -7.59
N CYS A 65 -1.85 8.51 -7.80
CA CYS A 65 -1.47 7.60 -6.71
C CYS A 65 -0.41 8.23 -5.81
N ALA A 66 0.60 8.92 -6.38
CA ALA A 66 1.62 9.65 -5.63
C ALA A 66 1.03 10.65 -4.63
N VAL A 67 -0.09 11.28 -4.95
CA VAL A 67 -0.78 12.19 -4.01
C VAL A 67 -1.38 11.41 -2.83
N GLY A 68 -1.98 10.26 -3.07
CA GLY A 68 -2.51 9.38 -2.01
C GLY A 68 -1.39 8.87 -1.09
N ASP A 69 -0.32 8.37 -1.69
CA ASP A 69 0.84 7.84 -0.99
C ASP A 69 1.60 8.95 -0.23
N LEU A 70 1.63 10.18 -0.78
CA LEU A 70 2.16 11.35 -0.09
C LEU A 70 1.37 11.66 1.17
N CYS A 71 0.03 11.60 1.10
CA CYS A 71 -0.80 11.79 2.29
C CYS A 71 -0.51 10.73 3.36
N ALA A 72 -0.36 9.46 2.97
CA ALA A 72 0.08 8.40 3.88
C ALA A 72 1.47 8.69 4.46
N GLY A 73 2.41 9.14 3.62
CA GLY A 73 3.76 9.53 4.04
C GLY A 73 3.76 10.68 5.06
N ILE A 74 2.96 11.72 4.84
CA ILE A 74 2.79 12.85 5.76
C ILE A 74 2.25 12.36 7.11
N ILE A 75 1.25 11.46 7.10
CA ILE A 75 0.71 10.88 8.32
C ILE A 75 1.81 10.10 9.05
N LEU A 76 2.54 9.24 8.35
CA LEU A 76 3.63 8.46 8.95
C LEU A 76 4.75 9.36 9.50
N GLY A 77 5.14 10.40 8.77
CA GLY A 77 6.13 11.39 9.19
C GLY A 77 5.75 12.10 10.49
N ASN A 78 4.45 12.23 10.77
CA ASN A 78 3.92 12.84 11.99
C ASN A 78 3.52 11.84 13.09
N MET A 79 3.77 10.53 12.89
CA MET A 79 3.46 9.48 13.87
C MET A 79 4.54 9.26 14.94
N GLU A 80 5.52 10.14 15.06
CA GLU A 80 6.65 9.98 15.99
C GLU A 80 6.20 9.63 17.43
N PHE A 81 5.18 10.31 17.94
CA PHE A 81 4.63 10.03 19.27
C PHE A 81 4.14 8.58 19.41
N PHE A 82 3.39 8.08 18.42
CA PHE A 82 2.87 6.72 18.44
C PHE A 82 3.99 5.68 18.31
N LEU A 83 4.95 5.92 17.43
CA LEU A 83 6.08 5.00 17.19
C LEU A 83 6.99 4.87 18.40
N LYS A 84 7.17 5.97 19.18
CA LYS A 84 7.92 5.95 20.43
C LYS A 84 7.15 5.35 21.61
N THR A 85 5.83 5.61 21.67
CA THR A 85 4.98 5.16 22.78
C THR A 85 4.59 3.68 22.67
N TYR A 86 4.45 3.18 21.42
CA TYR A 86 4.07 1.80 21.13
C TYR A 86 5.19 1.08 20.35
N PRO A 87 6.23 0.60 21.05
CA PRO A 87 7.37 -0.07 20.43
C PRO A 87 6.92 -1.26 19.57
N GLY A 88 7.50 -1.41 18.40
CA GLY A 88 7.17 -2.46 17.45
C GLY A 88 5.98 -2.11 16.53
N LEU A 89 5.28 -0.99 16.75
CA LEU A 89 4.17 -0.59 15.86
C LEU A 89 4.65 -0.41 14.41
N MET A 90 5.88 0.09 14.21
CA MET A 90 6.48 0.24 12.88
C MET A 90 6.57 -1.09 12.12
N VAL A 91 6.69 -2.23 12.81
CA VAL A 91 6.78 -3.56 12.19
C VAL A 91 5.47 -3.96 11.49
N ILE A 92 4.32 -3.49 12.00
CA ILE A 92 3.01 -3.80 11.41
C ILE A 92 2.69 -2.90 10.20
N ILE A 93 3.18 -1.65 10.19
CA ILE A 93 2.72 -0.61 9.26
C ILE A 93 2.82 -1.02 7.79
N PRO A 94 3.98 -1.42 7.23
CA PRO A 94 4.06 -1.78 5.81
C PRO A 94 3.18 -2.98 5.46
N GLY A 95 3.15 -3.99 6.33
CA GLY A 95 2.29 -5.15 6.12
C GLY A 95 0.80 -4.80 6.16
N ALA A 96 0.38 -3.88 7.03
CA ALA A 96 -1.01 -3.42 7.09
C ALA A 96 -1.40 -2.62 5.84
N ILE A 97 -0.52 -1.75 5.36
CA ILE A 97 -0.69 -0.97 4.13
C ILE A 97 -0.81 -1.92 2.93
N GLY A 98 0.21 -2.72 2.63
CA GLY A 98 0.24 -3.62 1.48
C GLY A 98 -0.91 -4.63 1.47
N MET A 99 -1.32 -5.14 2.65
CA MET A 99 -2.45 -6.04 2.77
C MET A 99 -3.77 -5.39 2.34
N ARG A 100 -3.98 -4.10 2.62
CA ARG A 100 -5.19 -3.38 2.16
C ARG A 100 -5.21 -3.25 0.64
N GLY A 101 -4.10 -2.82 0.05
CA GLY A 101 -3.94 -2.78 -1.41
C GLY A 101 -4.26 -4.13 -2.06
N ASN A 102 -3.69 -5.21 -1.53
CA ASN A 102 -3.89 -6.56 -2.07
C ASN A 102 -5.33 -7.08 -1.94
N ILE A 103 -5.99 -6.89 -0.76
CA ILE A 103 -7.38 -7.35 -0.55
C ILE A 103 -8.36 -6.55 -1.42
N PHE A 104 -8.27 -5.22 -1.35
CA PHE A 104 -9.25 -4.35 -2.01
C PHE A 104 -8.94 -4.16 -3.49
N GLY A 105 -7.66 -4.21 -3.92
CA GLY A 105 -7.27 -4.28 -5.31
C GLY A 105 -7.84 -5.52 -6.00
N SER A 106 -7.66 -6.71 -5.38
CA SER A 106 -8.25 -7.96 -5.89
C SER A 106 -9.79 -7.92 -5.87
N PHE A 107 -10.41 -7.30 -4.86
CA PHE A 107 -11.86 -7.11 -4.82
C PHE A 107 -12.34 -6.22 -5.98
N GLY A 108 -11.66 -5.10 -6.24
CA GLY A 108 -11.96 -4.20 -7.35
C GLY A 108 -11.81 -4.88 -8.71
N SER A 109 -10.73 -5.64 -8.91
CA SER A 109 -10.48 -6.41 -10.13
C SER A 109 -11.60 -7.44 -10.39
N ARG A 110 -11.97 -8.23 -9.37
CA ARG A 110 -13.10 -9.18 -9.49
C ARG A 110 -14.43 -8.49 -9.84
N LEU A 111 -14.74 -7.36 -9.19
CA LEU A 111 -15.95 -6.61 -9.53
C LEU A 111 -15.92 -6.14 -10.97
N SER A 112 -14.79 -5.66 -11.44
CA SER A 112 -14.60 -5.25 -12.82
C SER A 112 -14.83 -6.40 -13.81
N THR A 113 -14.24 -7.55 -13.54
CA THR A 113 -14.46 -8.75 -14.36
C THR A 113 -15.94 -9.12 -14.43
N HIS A 114 -16.65 -9.12 -13.29
CA HIS A 114 -18.09 -9.42 -13.28
C HIS A 114 -18.94 -8.36 -13.99
N LEU A 115 -18.53 -7.09 -13.99
CA LEU A 115 -19.18 -6.03 -14.76
C LEU A 115 -18.98 -6.24 -16.27
N HIS A 116 -17.77 -6.58 -16.71
CA HIS A 116 -17.46 -6.82 -18.12
C HIS A 116 -18.15 -8.07 -18.67
N ILE A 117 -18.25 -9.15 -17.90
CA ILE A 117 -18.97 -10.37 -18.29
C ILE A 117 -20.49 -10.18 -18.23
N GLY A 118 -20.99 -9.10 -17.61
CA GLY A 118 -22.41 -8.81 -17.45
C GLY A 118 -23.12 -9.63 -16.36
N THR A 119 -22.38 -10.30 -15.48
CA THR A 119 -22.92 -11.02 -14.32
C THR A 119 -23.23 -10.10 -13.13
N LEU A 120 -22.70 -8.89 -13.15
CA LEU A 120 -22.99 -7.81 -12.20
C LEU A 120 -23.53 -6.60 -12.97
N SER A 121 -24.66 -6.04 -12.53
CA SER A 121 -25.18 -4.79 -13.10
C SER A 121 -24.40 -3.58 -12.53
N PRO A 122 -24.19 -2.50 -13.31
CA PRO A 122 -23.48 -1.30 -12.85
C PRO A 122 -24.30 -0.45 -11.85
N GLU A 123 -25.21 -1.07 -11.13
CA GLU A 123 -26.04 -0.43 -10.12
C GLU A 123 -25.67 -0.98 -8.74
N PHE A 124 -25.75 -0.14 -7.68
CA PHE A 124 -25.58 -0.56 -6.28
C PHE A 124 -26.74 -1.45 -5.81
N LYS A 125 -27.06 -2.51 -6.56
CA LYS A 125 -28.07 -3.49 -6.18
C LYS A 125 -27.42 -4.69 -5.51
N ARG A 126 -28.11 -5.24 -4.49
CA ARG A 126 -27.71 -6.50 -3.88
C ARG A 126 -27.72 -7.62 -4.93
N SER A 127 -26.58 -8.22 -5.16
CA SER A 127 -26.44 -9.47 -5.91
C SER A 127 -25.72 -10.50 -5.04
N GLU A 128 -25.92 -11.77 -5.33
CA GLU A 128 -25.24 -12.85 -4.62
C GLU A 128 -23.72 -12.75 -4.78
N ILE A 129 -23.25 -12.50 -6.00
CA ILE A 129 -21.83 -12.30 -6.34
C ILE A 129 -21.22 -11.16 -5.52
N LEU A 130 -21.90 -10.01 -5.45
CA LEU A 130 -21.42 -8.87 -4.67
C LEU A 130 -21.35 -9.22 -3.17
N SER A 131 -22.37 -9.89 -2.64
CA SER A 131 -22.41 -10.32 -1.24
C SER A 131 -21.27 -11.28 -0.91
N GLN A 132 -21.00 -12.26 -1.77
CA GLN A 132 -19.91 -13.23 -1.59
C GLN A 132 -18.54 -12.55 -1.64
N ASN A 133 -18.31 -11.62 -2.56
CA ASN A 133 -17.09 -10.86 -2.68
C ASN A 133 -16.84 -9.92 -1.49
N ILE A 134 -17.88 -9.25 -0.96
CA ILE A 134 -17.82 -8.45 0.26
C ILE A 134 -17.46 -9.35 1.45
N THR A 135 -18.15 -10.49 1.59
CA THR A 135 -17.90 -11.45 2.68
C THR A 135 -16.47 -12.00 2.61
N ALA A 136 -15.97 -12.32 1.41
CA ALA A 136 -14.59 -12.76 1.22
C ALA A 136 -13.60 -11.69 1.71
N SER A 137 -13.79 -10.43 1.33
CA SER A 137 -12.91 -9.32 1.74
C SER A 137 -12.92 -9.09 3.25
N LEU A 138 -14.09 -9.24 3.91
CA LEU A 138 -14.22 -9.19 5.38
C LEU A 138 -13.46 -10.35 6.04
N ILE A 139 -13.67 -11.58 5.60
CA ILE A 139 -13.00 -12.77 6.15
C ILE A 139 -11.48 -12.64 5.98
N LEU A 140 -11.00 -12.30 4.78
CA LEU A 140 -9.58 -12.10 4.51
C LEU A 140 -8.99 -11.02 5.41
N THR A 141 -9.69 -9.90 5.57
CA THR A 141 -9.24 -8.82 6.48
C THR A 141 -9.10 -9.30 7.92
N MET A 142 -10.09 -10.02 8.46
CA MET A 142 -10.04 -10.54 9.83
C MET A 142 -8.87 -11.50 10.02
N VAL A 143 -8.77 -12.49 9.14
CA VAL A 143 -7.73 -13.52 9.18
C VAL A 143 -6.33 -12.92 9.07
N LEU A 144 -6.13 -12.08 8.06
CA LEU A 144 -4.81 -11.53 7.79
C LEU A 144 -4.39 -10.47 8.80
N SER A 145 -5.32 -9.72 9.39
CA SER A 145 -5.00 -8.79 10.48
C SER A 145 -4.47 -9.51 11.72
N VAL A 146 -5.05 -10.66 12.07
CA VAL A 146 -4.55 -11.50 13.17
C VAL A 146 -3.18 -12.11 12.81
N LEU A 147 -3.06 -12.68 11.62
CA LEU A 147 -1.80 -13.27 11.14
C LEU A 147 -0.68 -12.24 11.10
N LEU A 148 -0.94 -11.05 10.55
CA LEU A 148 0.02 -9.95 10.50
C LEU A 148 0.54 -9.58 11.91
N ALA A 149 -0.36 -9.46 12.89
CA ALA A 149 0.01 -9.15 14.27
C ALA A 149 0.88 -10.24 14.90
N VAL A 150 0.55 -11.51 14.66
CA VAL A 150 1.34 -12.67 15.15
C VAL A 150 2.72 -12.68 14.50
N ILE A 151 2.79 -12.52 13.17
CA ILE A 151 4.07 -12.48 12.43
C ILE A 151 4.92 -11.31 12.90
N ALA A 152 4.33 -10.11 13.08
CA ALA A 152 5.03 -8.94 13.59
C ALA A 152 5.61 -9.18 14.98
N LYS A 153 4.86 -9.84 15.88
CA LYS A 153 5.37 -10.21 17.20
C LYS A 153 6.51 -11.21 17.13
N VAL A 154 6.42 -12.21 16.26
CA VAL A 154 7.50 -13.18 16.02
C VAL A 154 8.76 -12.49 15.51
N ILE A 155 8.62 -11.57 14.54
CA ILE A 155 9.74 -10.76 14.03
C ILE A 155 10.39 -9.94 15.17
N CYS A 156 9.57 -9.27 16.00
CA CYS A 156 10.09 -8.53 17.14
C CYS A 156 10.89 -9.43 18.11
N ILE A 157 10.44 -10.66 18.34
CA ILE A 157 11.14 -11.62 19.22
C ILE A 157 12.47 -12.07 18.57
N ILE A 158 12.44 -12.45 17.28
CA ILE A 158 13.63 -12.94 16.56
C ILE A 158 14.72 -11.86 16.55
N PHE A 159 14.36 -10.63 16.21
CA PHE A 159 15.29 -9.50 16.12
C PHE A 159 15.52 -8.77 17.45
N LYS A 160 14.93 -9.27 18.55
CA LYS A 160 15.03 -8.70 19.90
C LYS A 160 14.60 -7.22 19.96
N PHE A 161 13.62 -6.83 19.15
CA PHE A 161 13.05 -5.48 19.22
C PHE A 161 12.13 -5.36 20.44
N GLN A 162 12.18 -4.19 21.08
CA GLN A 162 11.16 -3.83 22.06
C GLN A 162 9.79 -3.80 21.34
N SER A 163 8.78 -4.36 22.00
CA SER A 163 7.45 -4.44 21.39
C SER A 163 6.35 -4.53 22.44
N ILE A 164 5.18 -4.01 22.10
CA ILE A 164 3.95 -4.16 22.89
C ILE A 164 3.56 -5.63 23.05
N SER A 165 2.56 -5.91 23.90
CA SER A 165 2.08 -7.27 24.14
C SER A 165 1.47 -7.89 22.87
N ILE A 166 1.41 -9.22 22.79
CA ILE A 166 0.74 -9.91 21.67
C ILE A 166 -0.76 -9.57 21.63
N TYR A 167 -1.38 -9.36 22.78
CA TYR A 167 -2.78 -8.96 22.88
C TYR A 167 -3.02 -7.61 22.25
N ASP A 168 -2.16 -6.63 22.55
CA ASP A 168 -2.23 -5.29 21.96
C ASP A 168 -1.99 -5.34 20.44
N PHE A 169 -0.98 -6.09 19.97
CA PHE A 169 -0.74 -6.25 18.54
C PHE A 169 -1.97 -6.77 17.80
N VAL A 170 -2.58 -7.86 18.32
CA VAL A 170 -3.74 -8.48 17.66
C VAL A 170 -4.96 -7.57 17.69
N LEU A 171 -5.26 -6.97 18.84
CA LEU A 171 -6.41 -6.07 18.97
C LEU A 171 -6.25 -4.83 18.10
N ILE A 172 -5.07 -4.18 18.09
CA ILE A 172 -4.79 -3.00 17.26
C ILE A 172 -4.92 -3.36 15.77
N SER A 173 -4.27 -4.43 15.33
CA SER A 173 -4.29 -4.84 13.92
C SER A 173 -5.69 -5.23 13.46
N PHE A 174 -6.45 -5.96 14.28
CA PHE A 174 -7.81 -6.39 13.97
C PHE A 174 -8.79 -5.21 13.89
N VAL A 175 -8.76 -4.32 14.87
CA VAL A 175 -9.63 -3.12 14.88
C VAL A 175 -9.28 -2.19 13.72
N ALA A 176 -7.98 -1.95 13.47
CA ALA A 176 -7.54 -1.18 12.30
C ALA A 176 -8.03 -1.81 11.00
N GLY A 177 -7.99 -3.14 10.92
CA GLY A 177 -8.51 -3.91 9.81
C GLY A 177 -9.97 -3.66 9.55
N LEU A 178 -10.79 -3.76 10.58
CA LEU A 178 -12.23 -3.55 10.45
C LEU A 178 -12.57 -2.09 10.08
N ILE A 179 -11.92 -1.11 10.73
CA ILE A 179 -12.13 0.32 10.41
C ILE A 179 -11.79 0.58 8.94
N SER A 180 -10.61 0.12 8.49
CA SER A 180 -10.21 0.28 7.09
C SER A 180 -11.20 -0.38 6.13
N THR A 181 -11.71 -1.58 6.47
CA THR A 181 -12.66 -2.31 5.62
C THR A 181 -13.98 -1.56 5.46
N VAL A 182 -14.51 -0.99 6.54
CA VAL A 182 -15.75 -0.19 6.48
C VAL A 182 -15.60 1.01 5.54
N ILE A 183 -14.41 1.59 5.46
CA ILE A 183 -14.11 2.72 4.56
C ILE A 183 -13.83 2.23 3.15
N MET A 184 -13.01 1.21 3.00
CA MET A 184 -12.51 0.76 1.70
C MET A 184 -13.55 0.04 0.85
N LEU A 185 -14.47 -0.74 1.45
CA LEU A 185 -15.51 -1.44 0.71
C LEU A 185 -16.34 -0.51 -0.19
N PRO A 186 -17.02 0.53 0.35
CA PRO A 186 -17.82 1.42 -0.48
C PRO A 186 -16.98 2.21 -1.49
N ILE A 187 -15.75 2.61 -1.12
CA ILE A 187 -14.87 3.35 -2.03
C ILE A 187 -14.44 2.47 -3.20
N THR A 188 -14.02 1.24 -2.94
CA THR A 188 -13.63 0.28 -3.99
C THR A 188 -14.79 -0.01 -4.94
N MET A 189 -15.99 -0.24 -4.40
CA MET A 189 -17.21 -0.43 -5.21
C MET A 189 -17.48 0.79 -6.09
N PHE A 190 -17.39 1.99 -5.51
CA PHE A 190 -17.63 3.24 -6.24
C PHE A 190 -16.60 3.43 -7.37
N ILE A 191 -15.30 3.22 -7.09
CA ILE A 191 -14.24 3.34 -8.09
C ILE A 191 -14.46 2.32 -9.23
N SER A 192 -14.71 1.04 -8.91
CA SER A 192 -14.90 -0.01 -9.92
C SER A 192 -16.10 0.27 -10.82
N LEU A 193 -17.25 0.68 -10.25
CA LEU A 193 -18.44 1.01 -11.01
C LEU A 193 -18.23 2.23 -11.91
N LYS A 194 -17.60 3.29 -11.38
CA LYS A 194 -17.38 4.52 -12.14
C LYS A 194 -16.32 4.37 -13.24
N SER A 195 -15.30 3.55 -13.00
CA SER A 195 -14.31 3.21 -14.04
C SER A 195 -14.97 2.45 -15.18
N PHE A 196 -15.86 1.48 -14.87
CA PHE A 196 -16.63 0.75 -15.88
C PHE A 196 -17.56 1.65 -16.68
N GLU A 197 -18.36 2.53 -16.02
CA GLU A 197 -19.22 3.50 -16.69
C GLU A 197 -18.44 4.49 -17.57
N GLY A 198 -17.24 4.88 -17.14
CA GLY A 198 -16.34 5.78 -17.87
C GLY A 198 -15.63 5.14 -19.07
N GLY A 199 -15.76 3.82 -19.26
CA GLY A 199 -15.05 3.07 -20.30
C GLY A 199 -13.53 3.01 -20.06
N TRP A 200 -13.08 3.21 -18.83
CA TRP A 200 -11.68 3.09 -18.45
C TRP A 200 -11.29 1.62 -18.28
N ASP A 201 -10.04 1.30 -18.63
CA ASP A 201 -9.51 -0.03 -18.35
C ASP A 201 -9.24 -0.16 -16.85
N PRO A 202 -10.01 -1.03 -16.15
CA PRO A 202 -9.90 -1.17 -14.70
C PRO A 202 -8.52 -1.65 -14.23
N ASP A 203 -7.85 -2.46 -15.03
CA ASP A 203 -6.56 -3.05 -14.68
C ASP A 203 -5.45 -2.00 -14.66
N ASN A 204 -5.56 -0.97 -15.50
CA ASN A 204 -4.57 0.10 -15.59
C ASN A 204 -4.77 1.22 -14.56
N ILE A 205 -6.01 1.49 -14.14
CA ILE A 205 -6.33 2.68 -13.32
C ILE A 205 -6.95 2.29 -11.98
N THR A 206 -7.89 1.35 -11.98
CA THR A 206 -8.69 1.04 -10.78
C THR A 206 -7.83 0.43 -9.68
N THR A 207 -6.99 -0.55 -10.00
CA THR A 207 -6.17 -1.25 -9.03
C THR A 207 -5.12 -0.33 -8.35
N PRO A 208 -4.31 0.46 -9.07
CA PRO A 208 -3.41 1.43 -8.46
C PRO A 208 -4.14 2.47 -7.60
N LEU A 209 -5.27 2.98 -8.08
CA LEU A 209 -6.04 3.98 -7.35
C LEU A 209 -6.62 3.43 -6.04
N ILE A 210 -7.14 2.19 -6.05
CA ILE A 210 -7.62 1.51 -4.84
C ILE A 210 -6.47 1.28 -3.85
N ALA A 211 -5.28 0.91 -4.34
CA ALA A 211 -4.11 0.73 -3.49
C ALA A 211 -3.73 2.05 -2.79
N ALA A 212 -3.59 3.15 -3.53
CA ALA A 212 -3.25 4.47 -2.97
C ALA A 212 -4.29 4.98 -1.94
N VAL A 213 -5.58 4.75 -2.20
CA VAL A 213 -6.66 5.04 -1.23
C VAL A 213 -6.52 4.15 0.01
N GLY A 214 -6.15 2.87 -0.18
CA GLY A 214 -5.86 1.94 0.90
C GLY A 214 -4.72 2.42 1.80
N ASP A 215 -3.64 2.89 1.20
CA ASP A 215 -2.46 3.41 1.89
C ASP A 215 -2.82 4.62 2.74
N PHE A 216 -3.60 5.55 2.18
CA PHE A 216 -4.07 6.74 2.89
C PHE A 216 -4.92 6.39 4.11
N PHE A 217 -5.92 5.51 3.99
CA PHE A 217 -6.85 5.22 5.10
C PHE A 217 -6.30 4.23 6.13
N THR A 218 -5.29 3.44 5.79
CA THR A 218 -4.72 2.44 6.73
C THR A 218 -4.05 3.09 7.93
N LEU A 219 -3.28 4.15 7.74
CA LEU A 219 -2.58 4.82 8.84
C LEU A 219 -3.52 5.52 9.83
N PRO A 220 -4.52 6.32 9.40
CA PRO A 220 -5.54 6.85 10.30
C PRO A 220 -6.31 5.76 11.05
N ALA A 221 -6.66 4.66 10.36
CA ALA A 221 -7.34 3.54 11.00
C ALA A 221 -6.46 2.87 12.08
N LEU A 222 -5.15 2.76 11.82
CA LEU A 222 -4.20 2.23 12.79
C LEU A 222 -4.07 3.14 14.01
N ILE A 223 -3.95 4.46 13.81
CA ILE A 223 -3.92 5.44 14.90
C ILE A 223 -5.20 5.34 15.73
N LEU A 224 -6.35 5.34 15.07
CA LEU A 224 -7.64 5.25 15.74
C LEU A 224 -7.78 3.92 16.51
N SER A 225 -7.29 2.82 15.98
CA SER A 225 -7.30 1.52 16.65
C SER A 225 -6.44 1.51 17.92
N VAL A 226 -5.25 2.13 17.88
CA VAL A 226 -4.39 2.30 19.07
C VAL A 226 -5.14 3.06 20.15
N LEU A 227 -5.84 4.12 19.80
CA LEU A 227 -6.64 4.91 20.75
C LEU A 227 -7.81 4.12 21.32
N ILE A 228 -8.59 3.44 20.47
CA ILE A 228 -9.72 2.62 20.88
C ILE A 228 -9.25 1.52 21.85
N VAL A 229 -8.21 0.78 21.49
CA VAL A 229 -7.71 -0.31 22.32
C VAL A 229 -7.19 0.19 23.67
N ASN A 230 -6.52 1.34 23.72
CA ASN A 230 -6.02 1.88 24.98
C ASN A 230 -7.09 2.62 25.79
N PHE A 231 -8.12 3.20 25.15
CA PHE A 231 -9.20 3.90 25.83
C PHE A 231 -10.24 2.94 26.42
N ILE A 232 -10.60 1.87 25.68
CA ILE A 232 -11.67 0.94 26.08
C ILE A 232 -11.14 -0.15 27.04
N VAL A 233 -9.86 -0.49 26.97
CA VAL A 233 -9.32 -1.71 27.58
C VAL A 233 -8.22 -1.39 28.58
N PHE A 234 -8.60 -0.79 29.72
CA PHE A 234 -7.65 -0.55 30.83
C PHE A 234 -7.30 -1.82 31.62
N ASP A 235 -8.23 -2.79 31.68
CA ASP A 235 -8.05 -4.01 32.49
C ASP A 235 -7.39 -5.11 31.65
N PRO A 236 -6.28 -5.70 32.12
CA PRO A 236 -5.64 -6.85 31.45
C PRO A 236 -6.57 -8.03 31.23
N SER A 237 -7.52 -8.27 32.13
CA SER A 237 -8.51 -9.36 32.01
C SER A 237 -9.45 -9.12 30.83
N VAL A 238 -9.89 -7.87 30.62
CA VAL A 238 -10.71 -7.49 29.47
C VAL A 238 -9.95 -7.65 28.16
N LYS A 239 -8.65 -7.27 28.14
CA LYS A 239 -7.79 -7.51 26.97
C LYS A 239 -7.71 -8.99 26.59
N LEU A 240 -7.53 -9.87 27.55
CA LEU A 240 -7.46 -11.30 27.32
C LEU A 240 -8.79 -11.86 26.77
N ILE A 241 -9.91 -11.42 27.33
CA ILE A 241 -11.25 -11.83 26.85
C ILE A 241 -11.46 -11.37 25.40
N LEU A 242 -11.19 -10.10 25.11
CA LEU A 242 -11.32 -9.54 23.76
C LEU A 242 -10.40 -10.23 22.76
N PHE A 243 -9.17 -10.52 23.16
CA PHE A 243 -8.24 -11.29 22.35
C PHE A 243 -8.80 -12.68 22.02
N ALA A 244 -9.31 -13.42 23.03
CA ALA A 244 -9.91 -14.73 22.81
C ALA A 244 -11.14 -14.66 21.89
N VAL A 245 -11.98 -13.62 22.04
CA VAL A 245 -13.15 -13.38 21.17
C VAL A 245 -12.70 -13.10 19.73
N VAL A 246 -11.68 -12.26 19.52
CA VAL A 246 -11.14 -11.97 18.20
C VAL A 246 -10.60 -13.23 17.52
N ILE A 247 -9.83 -14.04 18.24
CA ILE A 247 -9.32 -15.31 17.71
C ILE A 247 -10.48 -16.24 17.34
N LEU A 248 -11.48 -16.38 18.22
CA LEU A 248 -12.65 -17.24 17.97
C LEU A 248 -13.42 -16.77 16.71
N ILE A 249 -13.72 -15.49 16.62
CA ILE A 249 -14.42 -14.92 15.44
C ILE A 249 -13.60 -15.16 14.16
N THR A 250 -12.30 -14.96 14.22
CA THR A 250 -11.40 -15.15 13.07
C THR A 250 -11.36 -16.61 12.63
N VAL A 251 -11.26 -17.54 13.56
CA VAL A 251 -11.28 -18.98 13.26
C VAL A 251 -12.63 -19.40 12.66
N VAL A 252 -13.74 -18.97 13.27
CA VAL A 252 -15.09 -19.27 12.75
C VAL A 252 -15.28 -18.67 11.36
N ALA A 253 -14.86 -17.43 11.13
CA ALA A 253 -14.92 -16.77 9.82
C ALA A 253 -14.12 -17.53 8.77
N LEU A 254 -12.91 -18.00 9.12
CA LEU A 254 -12.07 -18.78 8.21
C LEU A 254 -12.71 -20.12 7.87
N ILE A 255 -13.21 -20.86 8.86
CA ILE A 255 -13.90 -22.14 8.65
C ILE A 255 -15.12 -21.92 7.74
N ASN A 256 -15.95 -20.92 8.02
CA ASN A 256 -17.10 -20.60 7.19
C ASN A 256 -16.69 -20.25 5.75
N GLY A 257 -15.60 -19.52 5.55
CA GLY A 257 -15.08 -19.21 4.21
C GLY A 257 -14.62 -20.46 3.45
N TYR A 258 -13.99 -21.42 4.13
CA TYR A 258 -13.53 -22.68 3.51
C TYR A 258 -14.66 -23.68 3.25
N THR A 259 -15.79 -23.58 3.95
CA THR A 259 -16.96 -24.48 3.84
C THR A 259 -18.15 -23.84 3.10
N ALA A 260 -18.04 -22.59 2.69
CA ALA A 260 -19.08 -21.86 1.97
C ALA A 260 -19.31 -22.39 0.54
N ASP A 261 -20.24 -21.76 -0.17
CA ASP A 261 -20.53 -22.03 -1.56
C ASP A 261 -19.37 -21.67 -2.51
N ASP A 262 -19.42 -22.15 -3.75
CA ASP A 262 -18.26 -22.27 -4.64
C ASP A 262 -17.46 -20.99 -4.84
N GLU A 263 -18.09 -19.82 -5.06
CA GLU A 263 -17.41 -18.55 -5.32
C GLU A 263 -16.63 -18.07 -4.10
N LEU A 264 -17.28 -17.99 -2.93
CA LEU A 264 -16.64 -17.53 -1.69
C LEU A 264 -15.48 -18.46 -1.31
N ARG A 265 -15.69 -19.78 -1.39
CA ARG A 265 -14.64 -20.79 -1.11
C ARG A 265 -13.46 -20.63 -2.06
N HIS A 266 -13.73 -20.40 -3.34
CA HIS A 266 -12.70 -20.24 -4.34
C HIS A 266 -11.82 -19.04 -4.02
N ILE A 267 -12.42 -17.88 -3.73
CA ILE A 267 -11.70 -16.65 -3.35
C ILE A 267 -10.83 -16.90 -2.11
N ILE A 268 -11.41 -17.46 -1.04
CA ILE A 268 -10.68 -17.67 0.23
C ILE A 268 -9.51 -18.66 0.04
N ARG A 269 -9.71 -19.76 -0.68
CA ARG A 269 -8.67 -20.77 -0.92
C ARG A 269 -7.51 -20.25 -1.75
N GLN A 270 -7.79 -19.42 -2.76
CA GLN A 270 -6.74 -18.84 -3.60
C GLN A 270 -6.00 -17.69 -2.91
N SER A 271 -6.74 -16.76 -2.31
CA SER A 271 -6.15 -15.54 -1.77
C SER A 271 -5.40 -15.76 -0.46
N THR A 272 -5.89 -16.65 0.43
CA THR A 272 -5.30 -16.79 1.78
C THR A 272 -3.81 -17.17 1.76
N PRO A 273 -3.33 -18.16 0.99
CA PRO A 273 -1.90 -18.51 0.99
C PRO A 273 -1.03 -17.43 0.38
N VAL A 274 -1.49 -16.77 -0.68
CA VAL A 274 -0.76 -15.67 -1.32
C VAL A 274 -0.61 -14.49 -0.36
N LEU A 275 -1.72 -14.05 0.23
CA LEU A 275 -1.75 -12.93 1.16
C LEU A 275 -1.02 -13.24 2.48
N PHE A 276 -0.94 -14.53 2.89
CA PHE A 276 -0.09 -14.94 4.01
C PHE A 276 1.39 -14.67 3.71
N VAL A 277 1.87 -15.05 2.52
CA VAL A 277 3.25 -14.74 2.09
C VAL A 277 3.46 -13.23 2.01
N CYS A 278 2.51 -12.48 1.44
CA CYS A 278 2.54 -11.02 1.39
C CYS A 278 2.64 -10.39 2.79
N SER A 279 1.92 -10.94 3.78
CA SER A 279 1.98 -10.49 5.18
C SER A 279 3.36 -10.69 5.80
N ILE A 280 4.03 -11.81 5.48
CA ILE A 280 5.42 -12.04 5.92
C ILE A 280 6.35 -10.99 5.30
N LEU A 281 6.26 -10.78 3.99
CA LEU A 281 7.10 -9.82 3.28
C LEU A 281 6.89 -8.39 3.83
N GLY A 282 5.65 -7.95 3.98
CA GLY A 282 5.34 -6.63 4.53
C GLY A 282 5.83 -6.44 5.97
N THR A 283 5.75 -7.49 6.81
CA THR A 283 6.30 -7.44 8.17
C THR A 283 7.83 -7.46 8.21
N VAL A 284 8.48 -8.12 7.28
CA VAL A 284 9.94 -8.04 7.11
C VAL A 284 10.34 -6.60 6.74
N ALA A 285 9.65 -5.97 5.80
CA ALA A 285 9.84 -4.54 5.49
C ALA A 285 9.70 -3.67 6.74
N GLY A 286 8.65 -3.88 7.52
CA GLY A 286 8.44 -3.18 8.78
C GLY A 286 9.54 -3.43 9.82
N GLY A 287 10.10 -4.64 9.87
CA GLY A 287 11.26 -4.97 10.70
C GLY A 287 12.51 -4.18 10.30
N ILE A 288 12.77 -4.04 9.00
CA ILE A 288 13.86 -3.24 8.46
C ILE A 288 13.69 -1.76 8.83
N LEU A 289 12.48 -1.21 8.69
CA LEU A 289 12.15 0.16 9.09
C LEU A 289 12.32 0.36 10.60
N ASN A 290 11.85 -0.58 11.40
CA ASN A 290 11.95 -0.51 12.86
C ASN A 290 13.41 -0.51 13.33
N ASN A 291 14.27 -1.27 12.66
CA ASN A 291 15.71 -1.28 12.96
C ASN A 291 16.38 0.09 12.68
N SER A 292 15.88 0.81 11.68
CA SER A 292 16.39 2.13 11.28
C SER A 292 15.57 3.31 11.84
N LEU A 293 14.63 3.04 12.74
CA LEU A 293 13.64 4.00 13.23
C LEU A 293 14.27 5.26 13.81
N THR A 294 15.36 5.13 14.57
CA THR A 294 16.07 6.28 15.18
C THR A 294 16.63 7.24 14.12
N THR A 295 17.09 6.73 12.98
CA THR A 295 17.58 7.54 11.87
C THR A 295 16.43 8.19 11.11
N LEU A 296 15.36 7.42 10.86
CA LEU A 296 14.15 7.89 10.19
C LEU A 296 13.46 9.02 10.96
N LEU A 297 13.38 8.90 12.29
CA LEU A 297 12.77 9.93 13.15
C LEU A 297 13.57 11.25 13.21
N LYS A 298 14.86 11.23 12.88
CA LYS A 298 15.66 12.46 12.79
C LYS A 298 15.37 13.28 11.54
N ASN A 299 14.88 12.63 10.48
CA ASN A 299 14.63 13.23 9.17
C ASN A 299 13.22 12.85 8.69
N GLN A 300 12.26 13.72 8.89
CA GLN A 300 10.86 13.45 8.55
C GLN A 300 10.64 13.16 7.07
N THR A 301 11.44 13.76 6.18
CA THR A 301 11.40 13.47 4.74
C THR A 301 11.58 11.97 4.46
N LEU A 302 12.49 11.30 5.18
CA LEU A 302 12.71 9.87 4.99
C LEU A 302 11.49 9.03 5.40
N LEU A 303 10.82 9.40 6.50
CA LEU A 303 9.57 8.75 6.90
C LEU A 303 8.45 9.00 5.90
N THR A 304 8.32 10.23 5.41
CA THR A 304 7.33 10.60 4.38
C THR A 304 7.61 9.86 3.07
N LEU A 305 8.89 9.68 2.73
CA LEU A 305 9.29 9.00 1.50
C LEU A 305 9.00 7.49 1.52
N VAL A 306 8.91 6.84 2.69
CA VAL A 306 8.69 5.39 2.76
C VAL A 306 7.40 4.94 2.06
N PRO A 307 6.19 5.40 2.43
CA PRO A 307 4.97 5.00 1.72
C PRO A 307 4.95 5.47 0.28
N LEU A 308 5.39 6.70 0.04
CA LEU A 308 5.43 7.30 -1.29
C LEU A 308 6.32 6.52 -2.25
N PHE A 309 7.49 6.10 -1.80
CA PHE A 309 8.44 5.31 -2.60
C PHE A 309 7.95 3.87 -2.81
N SER A 310 7.39 3.24 -1.78
CA SER A 310 6.85 1.88 -1.86
C SER A 310 5.62 1.84 -2.76
N GLY A 311 4.66 2.75 -2.58
CA GLY A 311 3.44 2.83 -3.37
C GLY A 311 3.71 3.06 -4.85
N GLU A 312 4.54 4.05 -5.20
CA GLU A 312 4.93 4.31 -6.59
C GLU A 312 5.68 3.13 -7.23
N SER A 313 6.58 2.51 -6.48
CA SER A 313 7.29 1.33 -6.96
C SER A 313 6.36 0.16 -7.17
N GLY A 314 5.40 -0.04 -6.28
CA GLY A 314 4.32 -1.03 -6.39
C GLY A 314 3.44 -0.77 -7.62
N GLY A 315 3.10 0.50 -7.89
CA GLY A 315 2.36 0.92 -9.08
C GLY A 315 3.08 0.57 -10.39
N LEU A 316 4.38 0.94 -10.49
CA LEU A 316 5.21 0.61 -11.66
C LEU A 316 5.30 -0.89 -11.90
N VAL A 317 5.48 -1.67 -10.84
CA VAL A 317 5.59 -3.13 -10.89
C VAL A 317 4.25 -3.78 -11.25
N SER A 318 3.14 -3.23 -10.75
CA SER A 318 1.78 -3.69 -11.11
C SER A 318 1.49 -3.48 -12.59
N ILE A 319 1.83 -2.31 -13.14
CA ILE A 319 1.68 -2.01 -14.57
C ILE A 319 2.51 -3.01 -15.40
N LEU A 320 3.75 -3.28 -15.00
CA LEU A 320 4.58 -4.28 -15.68
C LEU A 320 3.94 -5.68 -15.63
N GLY A 321 3.48 -6.10 -14.44
CA GLY A 321 2.83 -7.39 -14.23
C GLY A 321 1.60 -7.58 -15.11
N ALA A 322 0.71 -6.59 -15.14
CA ALA A 322 -0.49 -6.60 -15.98
C ALA A 322 -0.13 -6.67 -17.47
N ARG A 323 0.81 -5.85 -17.94
CA ARG A 323 1.23 -5.86 -19.36
C ARG A 323 1.88 -7.17 -19.78
N LEU A 324 2.72 -7.77 -18.95
CA LEU A 324 3.31 -9.08 -19.22
C LEU A 324 2.25 -10.18 -19.19
N SER A 325 1.31 -10.13 -18.27
CA SER A 325 0.17 -11.06 -18.21
C SER A 325 -0.68 -10.99 -19.48
N SER A 326 -1.13 -9.81 -19.85
CA SER A 326 -1.91 -9.60 -21.08
C SER A 326 -1.14 -10.03 -22.32
N GLY A 327 0.18 -9.76 -22.39
CA GLY A 327 1.03 -10.18 -23.50
C GLY A 327 1.18 -11.70 -23.61
N LEU A 328 1.29 -12.41 -22.47
CA LEU A 328 1.33 -13.88 -22.42
C LEU A 328 -0.02 -14.50 -22.84
N HIS A 329 -1.13 -13.95 -22.36
CA HIS A 329 -2.48 -14.45 -22.68
C HIS A 329 -2.89 -14.20 -24.14
N SER A 330 -2.48 -13.06 -24.71
CA SER A 330 -2.74 -12.72 -26.11
C SER A 330 -1.79 -13.42 -27.10
N GLY A 331 -0.75 -14.12 -26.61
CA GLY A 331 0.27 -14.74 -27.43
C GLY A 331 1.23 -13.75 -28.10
N LEU A 332 1.27 -12.50 -27.66
CA LEU A 332 2.27 -11.50 -28.09
C LEU A 332 3.65 -11.72 -27.44
N ILE A 333 3.66 -12.35 -26.28
CA ILE A 333 4.87 -12.74 -25.55
C ILE A 333 4.86 -14.27 -25.41
N ASP A 334 5.93 -14.90 -25.89
CA ASP A 334 6.11 -16.33 -25.72
C ASP A 334 6.49 -16.66 -24.27
N PRO A 335 5.96 -17.76 -23.69
CA PRO A 335 6.26 -18.15 -22.30
C PRO A 335 7.66 -18.79 -22.18
N VAL A 336 8.69 -18.08 -22.66
CA VAL A 336 10.10 -18.48 -22.59
C VAL A 336 10.83 -17.67 -21.53
N LEU A 337 11.83 -18.29 -20.87
CA LEU A 337 12.61 -17.62 -19.80
C LEU A 337 13.71 -16.72 -20.38
N ARG A 338 13.43 -16.06 -21.49
CA ARG A 338 14.29 -15.06 -22.12
C ARG A 338 13.43 -13.87 -22.50
N PRO A 339 13.83 -12.63 -22.10
CA PRO A 339 13.10 -11.45 -22.54
C PRO A 339 13.19 -11.31 -24.07
N GLU A 340 12.03 -11.24 -24.71
CA GLU A 340 11.90 -11.01 -26.15
C GLU A 340 11.62 -9.53 -26.44
N LYS A 341 11.48 -9.18 -27.73
CA LYS A 341 11.30 -7.79 -28.17
C LYS A 341 10.15 -7.10 -27.43
N HIS A 342 8.96 -7.70 -27.39
CA HIS A 342 7.80 -7.12 -26.70
C HIS A 342 7.99 -7.01 -25.18
N THR A 343 8.72 -7.95 -24.55
CA THR A 343 9.12 -7.85 -23.15
C THR A 343 10.05 -6.66 -22.93
N MET A 344 11.03 -6.47 -23.82
CA MET A 344 11.98 -5.35 -23.74
C MET A 344 11.30 -3.99 -23.97
N GLU A 345 10.30 -3.91 -24.86
CA GLU A 345 9.48 -2.71 -25.04
C GLU A 345 8.77 -2.34 -23.73
N ASN A 346 8.20 -3.32 -23.02
CA ASN A 346 7.60 -3.10 -21.70
C ASN A 346 8.64 -2.67 -20.65
N PHE A 347 9.84 -3.24 -20.67
CA PHE A 347 10.92 -2.82 -19.77
C PHE A 347 11.31 -1.36 -19.99
N VAL A 348 11.47 -0.95 -21.26
CA VAL A 348 11.80 0.44 -21.61
C VAL A 348 10.68 1.38 -21.15
N ALA A 349 9.41 1.00 -21.32
CA ALA A 349 8.29 1.80 -20.86
C ALA A 349 8.34 2.03 -19.34
N ILE A 350 8.55 0.97 -18.55
CA ILE A 350 8.64 1.08 -17.09
C ILE A 350 9.86 1.89 -16.64
N ILE A 351 11.03 1.71 -17.29
CA ILE A 351 12.21 2.52 -16.99
C ILE A 351 11.91 4.01 -17.27
N SER A 352 11.25 4.31 -18.38
CA SER A 352 10.90 5.69 -18.75
C SER A 352 9.98 6.34 -17.70
N LEU A 353 8.96 5.61 -17.22
CA LEU A 353 8.09 6.06 -16.12
C LEU A 353 8.89 6.25 -14.83
N ALA A 354 9.78 5.31 -14.49
CA ALA A 354 10.59 5.37 -13.28
C ALA A 354 11.54 6.58 -13.27
N VAL A 355 12.16 6.92 -14.41
CA VAL A 355 13.04 8.10 -14.55
C VAL A 355 12.29 9.39 -14.24
N VAL A 356 11.00 9.48 -14.54
CA VAL A 356 10.17 10.66 -14.25
C VAL A 356 9.62 10.62 -12.82
N MET A 357 9.10 9.47 -12.38
CA MET A 357 8.37 9.37 -11.11
C MET A 357 9.30 9.42 -9.89
N TYR A 358 10.47 8.77 -9.90
CA TYR A 358 11.33 8.78 -8.72
C TYR A 358 11.89 10.16 -8.35
N PRO A 359 12.40 10.99 -9.27
CA PRO A 359 12.71 12.38 -8.95
C PRO A 359 11.50 13.17 -8.42
N PHE A 360 10.33 12.97 -9.04
CA PHE A 360 9.10 13.64 -8.67
C PHE A 360 8.70 13.35 -7.21
N ILE A 361 8.67 12.08 -6.79
CA ILE A 361 8.31 11.73 -5.42
C ILE A 361 9.36 12.22 -4.40
N GLY A 362 10.64 12.26 -4.75
CA GLY A 362 11.68 12.83 -3.89
C GLY A 362 11.44 14.32 -3.61
N ILE A 363 11.10 15.09 -4.66
CA ILE A 363 10.74 16.50 -4.54
C ILE A 363 9.46 16.68 -3.73
N LEU A 364 8.44 15.85 -3.96
CA LEU A 364 7.18 15.89 -3.21
C LEU A 364 7.40 15.63 -1.72
N ALA A 365 8.18 14.60 -1.35
CA ALA A 365 8.46 14.27 0.04
C ALA A 365 9.17 15.40 0.78
N GLU A 366 10.19 16.01 0.18
CA GLU A 366 10.91 17.14 0.78
C GLU A 366 10.02 18.38 0.88
N SER A 367 9.30 18.71 -0.20
CA SER A 367 8.37 19.87 -0.23
C SER A 367 7.31 19.75 0.86
N SER A 368 6.72 18.58 1.02
CA SER A 368 5.71 18.31 2.06
C SER A 368 6.29 18.46 3.46
N THR A 369 7.49 17.89 3.69
CA THR A 369 8.16 17.99 4.99
C THR A 369 8.43 19.45 5.38
N LEU A 370 8.93 20.26 4.46
CA LEU A 370 9.16 21.68 4.69
C LEU A 370 7.86 22.46 4.91
N ALA A 371 6.78 22.12 4.18
CA ALA A 371 5.48 22.76 4.34
C ALA A 371 4.88 22.52 5.73
N PHE A 372 5.17 21.39 6.36
CA PHE A 372 4.77 21.07 7.74
C PHE A 372 5.80 21.45 8.81
N HIS A 373 6.78 22.29 8.44
CA HIS A 373 7.87 22.71 9.34
C HIS A 373 8.69 21.57 9.92
N GLY A 374 8.79 20.47 9.17
CA GLY A 374 9.59 19.31 9.54
C GLY A 374 11.08 19.50 9.25
N ILE A 375 11.88 18.54 9.72
CA ILE A 375 13.32 18.50 9.44
C ILE A 375 13.53 17.71 8.15
N GLY A 376 13.90 18.42 7.07
CA GLY A 376 14.20 17.86 5.77
C GLY A 376 15.65 17.39 5.61
N VAL A 377 15.89 16.63 4.53
CA VAL A 377 17.25 16.23 4.11
C VAL A 377 17.82 17.14 3.02
N GLY A 378 17.01 18.07 2.50
CA GLY A 378 17.33 18.94 1.38
C GLY A 378 16.96 18.33 0.02
N PHE A 379 16.50 19.17 -0.92
CA PHE A 379 15.97 18.76 -2.21
C PHE A 379 16.91 17.87 -3.02
N PHE A 380 18.19 18.20 -3.08
CA PHE A 380 19.16 17.39 -3.83
C PHE A 380 19.35 15.99 -3.22
N HIS A 381 19.35 15.87 -1.91
CA HIS A 381 19.46 14.59 -1.24
C HIS A 381 18.17 13.78 -1.38
N ALA A 382 17.01 14.40 -1.17
CA ALA A 382 15.72 13.73 -1.35
C ALA A 382 15.54 13.18 -2.77
N LEU A 383 15.85 14.00 -3.79
CA LEU A 383 15.84 13.60 -5.19
C LEU A 383 16.86 12.48 -5.46
N GLY A 384 18.10 12.65 -4.99
CA GLY A 384 19.17 11.66 -5.19
C GLY A 384 18.84 10.33 -4.52
N ILE A 385 18.36 10.33 -3.28
CA ILE A 385 17.94 9.13 -2.54
C ILE A 385 16.82 8.41 -3.30
N SER A 386 15.77 9.14 -3.67
CA SER A 386 14.63 8.57 -4.37
C SER A 386 15.02 8.01 -5.74
N PHE A 387 15.76 8.77 -6.55
CA PHE A 387 16.15 8.38 -7.90
C PHE A 387 17.10 7.16 -7.89
N VAL A 388 18.18 7.20 -7.09
CA VAL A 388 19.15 6.10 -7.05
C VAL A 388 18.49 4.84 -6.49
N SER A 389 17.72 4.96 -5.41
CA SER A 389 16.98 3.81 -4.86
C SER A 389 16.01 3.21 -5.87
N GLY A 390 15.27 4.07 -6.58
CA GLY A 390 14.28 3.67 -7.55
C GLY A 390 14.88 2.97 -8.76
N MET A 391 15.97 3.49 -9.32
CA MET A 391 16.64 2.86 -10.48
C MET A 391 17.23 1.50 -10.12
N ILE A 392 17.82 1.35 -8.92
CA ILE A 392 18.31 0.05 -8.44
C ILE A 392 17.13 -0.93 -8.28
N LEU A 393 16.04 -0.48 -7.66
CA LEU A 393 14.86 -1.30 -7.44
C LEU A 393 14.24 -1.78 -8.75
N ILE A 394 14.01 -0.88 -9.70
CA ILE A 394 13.40 -1.23 -10.99
C ILE A 394 14.27 -2.21 -11.76
N ALA A 395 15.59 -2.04 -11.79
CA ALA A 395 16.49 -2.98 -12.45
C ALA A 395 16.33 -4.42 -11.91
N ILE A 396 16.09 -4.58 -10.60
CA ILE A 396 15.83 -5.88 -9.97
C ILE A 396 14.41 -6.35 -10.31
N MET A 397 13.42 -5.49 -10.16
CA MET A 397 12.02 -5.87 -10.27
C MET A 397 11.58 -6.20 -11.69
N LEU A 398 12.18 -5.61 -12.72
CA LEU A 398 11.94 -5.98 -14.12
C LEU A 398 12.16 -7.49 -14.34
N LEU A 399 13.27 -8.02 -13.82
CA LEU A 399 13.57 -9.45 -13.94
C LEU A 399 12.67 -10.30 -13.04
N VAL A 400 12.45 -9.88 -11.79
CA VAL A 400 11.62 -10.62 -10.83
C VAL A 400 10.20 -10.79 -11.37
N VAL A 401 9.57 -9.70 -11.81
CA VAL A 401 8.21 -9.74 -12.36
C VAL A 401 8.14 -10.58 -13.63
N PHE A 402 9.09 -10.43 -14.54
CA PHE A 402 9.17 -11.23 -15.75
C PHE A 402 9.22 -12.74 -15.45
N TYR A 403 10.09 -13.16 -14.52
CA TYR A 403 10.17 -14.58 -14.17
C TYR A 403 8.93 -15.07 -13.44
N ILE A 404 8.36 -14.30 -12.52
CA ILE A 404 7.12 -14.67 -11.83
C ILE A 404 5.98 -14.83 -12.83
N SER A 405 5.78 -13.87 -13.75
CA SER A 405 4.73 -13.91 -14.78
C SER A 405 4.88 -15.13 -15.70
N THR A 406 6.08 -15.33 -16.23
CA THR A 406 6.36 -16.44 -17.16
C THR A 406 6.20 -17.81 -16.48
N ILE A 407 6.69 -17.97 -15.25
CA ILE A 407 6.57 -19.23 -14.50
C ILE A 407 5.13 -19.52 -14.11
N SER A 408 4.37 -18.50 -13.66
CA SER A 408 2.95 -18.63 -13.31
C SER A 408 2.13 -19.08 -14.53
N TYR A 409 2.30 -18.42 -15.66
CA TYR A 409 1.64 -18.78 -16.91
C TYR A 409 1.97 -20.22 -17.35
N ARG A 410 3.25 -20.63 -17.34
CA ARG A 410 3.68 -22.01 -17.67
C ARG A 410 3.07 -23.08 -16.76
N ARG A 411 2.75 -22.74 -15.53
CA ARG A 411 2.10 -23.65 -14.57
C ARG A 411 0.57 -23.64 -14.66
N GLY A 412 0.00 -22.90 -15.61
CA GLY A 412 -1.46 -22.77 -15.75
C GLY A 412 -2.09 -22.01 -14.59
N LEU A 413 -1.31 -21.21 -13.86
CA LEU A 413 -1.80 -20.33 -12.84
C LEU A 413 -2.13 -18.98 -13.50
N ASP A 414 -3.25 -18.38 -13.08
CA ASP A 414 -3.62 -17.06 -13.56
C ASP A 414 -2.62 -16.01 -13.04
N PRO A 415 -1.82 -15.36 -13.94
CA PRO A 415 -0.83 -14.40 -13.52
C PRO A 415 -1.45 -13.21 -12.77
N ASP A 416 -2.66 -12.77 -13.12
CA ASP A 416 -3.31 -11.61 -12.52
C ASP A 416 -3.62 -11.83 -11.02
N ASN A 417 -3.95 -13.05 -10.64
CA ASN A 417 -4.23 -13.42 -9.25
C ASN A 417 -2.97 -13.61 -8.38
N ILE A 418 -1.81 -13.83 -8.99
CA ILE A 418 -0.58 -14.19 -8.26
C ILE A 418 0.50 -13.15 -8.47
N VAL A 419 0.73 -12.71 -9.72
CA VAL A 419 1.86 -11.86 -10.08
C VAL A 419 1.76 -10.52 -9.39
N ILE A 420 0.61 -9.85 -9.48
CA ILE A 420 0.44 -8.51 -8.92
C ILE A 420 0.62 -8.52 -7.39
N PRO A 421 -0.13 -9.31 -6.57
CA PRO A 421 0.03 -9.29 -5.13
C PRO A 421 1.43 -9.71 -4.66
N LEU A 422 2.02 -10.73 -5.30
CA LEU A 422 3.34 -11.20 -4.91
C LEU A 422 4.44 -10.20 -5.28
N SER A 423 4.37 -9.63 -6.49
CA SER A 423 5.37 -8.67 -6.97
C SER A 423 5.31 -7.35 -6.20
N THR A 424 4.12 -6.82 -5.88
CA THR A 424 3.99 -5.61 -5.07
C THR A 424 4.52 -5.81 -3.66
N SER A 425 4.19 -6.93 -3.01
CA SER A 425 4.68 -7.23 -1.66
C SER A 425 6.20 -7.49 -1.62
N LEU A 426 6.78 -8.08 -2.67
CA LEU A 426 8.23 -8.17 -2.83
C LEU A 426 8.83 -6.78 -3.02
N THR A 427 8.18 -5.94 -3.82
CA THR A 427 8.58 -4.55 -4.03
C THR A 427 8.61 -3.80 -2.71
N ASP A 428 7.60 -3.90 -1.86
CA ASP A 428 7.53 -3.27 -0.55
C ASP A 428 8.75 -3.63 0.32
N SER A 429 9.14 -4.90 0.32
CA SER A 429 10.28 -5.37 1.13
C SER A 429 11.61 -4.91 0.56
N ILE A 430 11.81 -5.05 -0.76
CA ILE A 430 13.06 -4.72 -1.44
C ILE A 430 13.23 -3.20 -1.51
N SER A 431 12.17 -2.45 -1.81
CA SER A 431 12.18 -0.98 -1.84
C SER A 431 12.58 -0.39 -0.50
N THR A 432 12.00 -0.89 0.58
CA THR A 432 12.34 -0.46 1.94
C THR A 432 13.80 -0.70 2.27
N LEU A 433 14.34 -1.88 1.91
CA LEU A 433 15.74 -2.20 2.15
C LEU A 433 16.67 -1.27 1.35
N ILE A 434 16.42 -1.11 0.06
CA ILE A 434 17.24 -0.27 -0.83
C ILE A 434 17.15 1.19 -0.38
N LEU A 435 15.96 1.69 -0.08
CA LEU A 435 15.75 3.07 0.36
C LEU A 435 16.57 3.38 1.61
N ILE A 436 16.58 2.47 2.61
CA ILE A 436 17.35 2.66 3.83
C ILE A 436 18.85 2.62 3.54
N ILE A 437 19.34 1.65 2.77
CA ILE A 437 20.78 1.54 2.45
C ILE A 437 21.25 2.80 1.73
N VAL A 438 20.53 3.25 0.72
CA VAL A 438 20.89 4.44 -0.06
C VAL A 438 20.78 5.69 0.82
N SER A 439 19.73 5.81 1.65
CA SER A 439 19.58 6.94 2.58
C SER A 439 20.74 7.05 3.55
N LEU A 440 21.20 5.93 4.13
CA LEU A 440 22.35 5.91 5.02
C LEU A 440 23.63 6.33 4.28
N GLY A 441 23.81 5.89 3.02
CA GLY A 441 24.93 6.32 2.17
C GLY A 441 24.92 7.83 1.93
N PHE A 442 23.79 8.41 1.56
CA PHE A 442 23.66 9.86 1.35
C PHE A 442 23.85 10.67 2.64
N LEU A 443 23.30 10.19 3.76
CA LEU A 443 23.46 10.87 5.06
C LEU A 443 24.90 10.80 5.60
N SER A 444 25.70 9.83 5.17
CA SER A 444 27.13 9.76 5.54
C SER A 444 28.00 10.76 4.79
N LEU A 445 27.45 11.42 3.74
CA LEU A 445 28.10 12.46 2.97
C LEU A 445 27.78 13.88 3.46
N LEU A 446 26.83 14.00 4.41
CA LEU A 446 26.46 15.24 5.11
C LEU A 446 27.28 15.41 6.39
#